data_0366a4f140593500e309aa0cbf7d7f42
#
_entry.id   0366a4f140593500e309aa0cbf7d7f42
#
_cell.length_a   1.000
_cell.length_b   1.000
_cell.length_c   1.000
_cell.angle_alpha   90.00
_cell.angle_beta   90.00
_cell.angle_gamma   90.00
#
_symmetry.space_group_name_H-M   'P 1'
#
loop_
_entity.id
_entity.type
_entity.pdbx_description
1 polymer ?
#
loop_
_entity_poly.entity_id
_entity_poly.type
_entity_poly.pdbx_seq_one_letter_code
_entity_poly.pdbx_strand_id
1 'polypeptide(L)'
;MKHPGETPPFRGPNGEPVRGSIAEISYLRIGELDQWVMIRGESLANPPLILLHGGPGFSETPLFRHFNAPLEKSFTVVYWDQRGAGKSFDRGIPRSSMTVEQFIADLDELVDAVRTRVGQNKVAIFGHSWGSALGVLYAERFPDKVATYVGSGQIGDWPAGESLSYAFVLAEAQRLNNRKGLKELRAIGPPPHSARSLWTQRMWLQRIEGHLTARSVWNLSRILLGEPESSVLDLLNMRGFRFSLDAMWTEVSKLNLMKIVPGLQMPVFFFLGRHDHWVPAETSVAYFDGLIAPSKRLVWFEASGHEPFVDEPAKFNAAMVEFVRPVTVERCSPSASIQALWSPEPVGEARGSAAGSER
;
A
#
# COMPACT_ATOMS: atom_id res chain seq x y z
N MET A 1 -9.02 -8.93 -23.54
CA MET A 1 -9.10 -8.18 -22.28
C MET A 1 -8.81 -9.14 -21.14
N LYS A 2 -7.95 -8.76 -20.20
CA LYS A 2 -7.72 -9.54 -18.96
C LYS A 2 -9.01 -9.48 -18.12
N HIS A 3 -9.46 -10.61 -17.55
CA HIS A 3 -10.57 -10.61 -16.60
C HIS A 3 -10.06 -10.08 -15.25
N PRO A 4 -10.68 -9.04 -14.66
CA PRO A 4 -10.14 -8.41 -13.44
C PRO A 4 -10.32 -9.27 -12.18
N GLY A 5 -11.16 -10.29 -12.22
CA GLY A 5 -11.61 -11.07 -11.07
C GLY A 5 -12.92 -10.53 -10.49
N GLU A 6 -13.36 -11.15 -9.40
CA GLU A 6 -14.54 -10.73 -8.64
C GLU A 6 -14.20 -10.63 -7.17
N THR A 7 -14.91 -9.77 -6.44
CA THR A 7 -14.77 -9.62 -5.00
C THR A 7 -16.16 -9.70 -4.34
N PRO A 8 -16.29 -10.40 -3.20
CA PRO A 8 -17.58 -10.57 -2.54
C PRO A 8 -18.19 -9.22 -2.15
N PRO A 9 -19.49 -8.99 -2.40
CA PRO A 9 -20.17 -7.80 -1.92
C PRO A 9 -20.32 -7.82 -0.40
N PHE A 10 -20.45 -6.65 0.21
CA PHE A 10 -20.84 -6.55 1.61
C PHE A 10 -22.32 -6.93 1.79
N ARG A 11 -22.59 -7.79 2.76
CA ARG A 11 -23.94 -8.27 3.06
C ARG A 11 -24.31 -7.99 4.52
N GLY A 12 -25.55 -7.54 4.71
CA GLY A 12 -26.14 -7.38 6.03
C GLY A 12 -26.50 -8.74 6.69
N PRO A 13 -27.02 -8.69 7.92
CA PRO A 13 -27.38 -9.90 8.66
C PRO A 13 -28.38 -10.82 7.94
N ASN A 14 -29.23 -10.25 7.09
CA ASN A 14 -30.25 -10.98 6.30
C ASN A 14 -29.73 -11.44 4.94
N GLY A 15 -28.41 -11.32 4.64
CA GLY A 15 -27.81 -11.68 3.37
C GLY A 15 -27.98 -10.65 2.24
N GLU A 16 -28.73 -9.57 2.46
CA GLU A 16 -28.93 -8.51 1.50
C GLU A 16 -27.68 -7.64 1.32
N PRO A 17 -27.41 -7.10 0.12
CA PRO A 17 -26.30 -6.18 -0.08
C PRO A 17 -26.43 -4.93 0.80
N VAL A 18 -25.34 -4.51 1.42
CA VAL A 18 -25.31 -3.28 2.24
C VAL A 18 -25.41 -2.07 1.32
N ARG A 19 -26.46 -1.26 1.51
CA ARG A 19 -26.64 -0.03 0.72
C ARG A 19 -25.51 0.96 0.95
N GLY A 20 -24.99 1.54 -0.13
CA GLY A 20 -23.90 2.51 -0.08
C GLY A 20 -22.52 1.87 0.17
N SER A 21 -22.43 0.53 0.20
CA SER A 21 -21.14 -0.16 0.17
C SER A 21 -20.56 -0.21 -1.24
N ILE A 22 -19.26 -0.42 -1.32
CA ILE A 22 -18.53 -0.63 -2.58
C ILE A 22 -17.67 -1.88 -2.47
N ALA A 23 -17.74 -2.75 -3.48
CA ALA A 23 -16.90 -3.93 -3.64
C ALA A 23 -16.74 -4.17 -5.14
N GLU A 24 -15.70 -3.61 -5.73
CA GLU A 24 -15.47 -3.68 -7.19
C GLU A 24 -14.00 -3.90 -7.52
N ILE A 25 -13.77 -4.58 -8.63
CA ILE A 25 -12.46 -4.80 -9.22
C ILE A 25 -12.49 -4.36 -10.67
N SER A 26 -11.46 -3.64 -11.10
CA SER A 26 -11.33 -3.19 -12.48
C SER A 26 -9.87 -3.10 -12.91
N TYR A 27 -9.65 -3.08 -14.22
CA TYR A 27 -8.42 -2.55 -14.81
C TYR A 27 -8.68 -1.10 -15.20
N LEU A 28 -7.96 -0.17 -14.56
CA LEU A 28 -7.95 1.23 -14.93
C LEU A 28 -6.81 1.51 -15.91
N ARG A 29 -7.08 2.35 -16.90
CA ARG A 29 -6.04 2.82 -17.83
C ARG A 29 -5.26 3.93 -17.16
N ILE A 30 -4.09 3.61 -16.59
CA ILE A 30 -3.22 4.50 -15.83
C ILE A 30 -1.84 4.47 -16.48
N GLY A 31 -1.27 5.64 -16.81
CA GLY A 31 0.04 5.75 -17.42
C GLY A 31 0.20 4.85 -18.64
N GLU A 32 -0.81 4.81 -19.51
CA GLU A 32 -0.89 4.00 -20.73
C GLU A 32 -0.86 2.47 -20.51
N LEU A 33 -1.03 1.99 -19.27
CA LEU A 33 -1.12 0.57 -18.93
C LEU A 33 -2.45 0.25 -18.27
N ASP A 34 -2.91 -0.99 -18.44
CA ASP A 34 -4.04 -1.51 -17.70
C ASP A 34 -3.55 -1.95 -16.32
N GLN A 35 -3.85 -1.17 -15.30
CA GLN A 35 -3.43 -1.43 -13.92
C GLN A 35 -4.62 -1.91 -13.09
N TRP A 36 -4.41 -2.96 -12.31
CA TRP A 36 -5.44 -3.60 -11.51
C TRP A 36 -5.71 -2.83 -10.24
N VAL A 37 -6.99 -2.53 -10.00
CA VAL A 37 -7.46 -1.80 -8.83
C VAL A 37 -8.69 -2.50 -8.26
N MET A 38 -8.71 -2.67 -6.93
CA MET A 38 -9.89 -3.11 -6.18
C MET A 38 -10.25 -2.04 -5.17
N ILE A 39 -11.54 -1.68 -5.10
CA ILE A 39 -12.07 -0.72 -4.14
C ILE A 39 -13.10 -1.41 -3.27
N ARG A 40 -12.89 -1.36 -1.94
CA ARG A 40 -13.78 -2.01 -0.97
C ARG A 40 -14.05 -1.12 0.24
N GLY A 41 -15.32 -1.06 0.64
CA GLY A 41 -15.74 -0.34 1.84
C GLY A 41 -17.21 -0.59 2.16
N GLU A 42 -17.54 -0.75 3.43
CA GLU A 42 -18.94 -0.91 3.87
C GLU A 42 -19.77 0.36 3.63
N SER A 43 -19.12 1.52 3.43
CA SER A 43 -19.79 2.78 3.14
C SER A 43 -18.91 3.67 2.26
N LEU A 44 -19.46 4.18 1.17
CA LEU A 44 -18.83 5.23 0.34
C LEU A 44 -18.63 6.56 1.09
N ALA A 45 -19.32 6.76 2.23
CA ALA A 45 -19.09 7.91 3.10
C ALA A 45 -17.80 7.80 3.92
N ASN A 46 -17.20 6.62 4.01
CA ASN A 46 -15.91 6.44 4.66
C ASN A 46 -14.80 7.14 3.87
N PRO A 47 -13.77 7.69 4.55
CA PRO A 47 -12.65 8.30 3.87
C PRO A 47 -11.87 7.26 3.04
N PRO A 48 -11.43 7.61 1.81
CA PRO A 48 -10.66 6.71 0.98
C PRO A 48 -9.24 6.54 1.53
N LEU A 49 -8.76 5.29 1.54
CA LEU A 49 -7.42 4.89 1.94
C LEU A 49 -6.76 4.13 0.79
N ILE A 50 -5.74 4.72 0.17
CA ILE A 50 -4.97 4.07 -0.90
C ILE A 50 -3.78 3.34 -0.30
N LEU A 51 -3.63 2.06 -0.65
CA LEU A 51 -2.53 1.21 -0.23
C LEU A 51 -1.44 1.18 -1.29
N LEU A 52 -0.25 1.63 -0.92
CA LEU A 52 0.96 1.57 -1.75
C LEU A 52 1.86 0.46 -1.25
N HIS A 53 1.89 -0.64 -1.98
CA HIS A 53 2.66 -1.83 -1.63
C HIS A 53 4.17 -1.64 -1.79
N GLY A 54 4.94 -2.52 -1.15
CA GLY A 54 6.39 -2.56 -1.19
C GLY A 54 6.99 -3.15 -2.47
N GLY A 55 8.26 -3.45 -2.42
CA GLY A 55 9.04 -4.01 -3.52
C GLY A 55 10.19 -3.10 -3.97
N PRO A 56 10.12 -2.41 -5.15
CA PRO A 56 8.99 -2.27 -6.09
C PRO A 56 8.54 -3.59 -6.72
N GLY A 57 7.23 -3.68 -6.99
CA GLY A 57 6.67 -4.81 -7.75
C GLY A 57 6.14 -6.00 -6.94
N PHE A 58 6.09 -5.91 -5.60
CA PHE A 58 5.54 -6.94 -4.73
C PHE A 58 4.13 -6.56 -4.28
N SER A 59 3.08 -7.09 -4.95
CA SER A 59 1.70 -6.86 -4.53
C SER A 59 1.44 -7.42 -3.13
N GLU A 60 0.95 -6.58 -2.24
CA GLU A 60 0.58 -6.92 -0.86
C GLU A 60 -0.93 -7.07 -0.68
N THR A 61 -1.69 -6.96 -1.76
CA THR A 61 -3.16 -7.07 -1.74
C THR A 61 -3.66 -8.31 -0.98
N PRO A 62 -3.16 -9.52 -1.23
CA PRO A 62 -3.65 -10.71 -0.51
C PRO A 62 -3.35 -10.65 1.00
N LEU A 63 -2.21 -10.08 1.39
CA LEU A 63 -1.85 -9.92 2.80
C LEU A 63 -2.78 -8.93 3.49
N PHE A 64 -2.99 -7.76 2.87
CA PHE A 64 -3.90 -6.76 3.42
C PHE A 64 -5.34 -7.28 3.51
N ARG A 65 -5.81 -8.01 2.48
CA ARG A 65 -7.13 -8.63 2.51
C ARG A 65 -7.27 -9.62 3.64
N HIS A 66 -6.26 -10.45 3.86
CA HIS A 66 -6.30 -11.47 4.90
C HIS A 66 -6.28 -10.88 6.32
N PHE A 67 -5.38 -9.93 6.58
CA PHE A 67 -5.11 -9.44 7.93
C PHE A 67 -5.87 -8.15 8.27
N ASN A 68 -6.20 -7.32 7.27
CA ASN A 68 -6.65 -5.95 7.48
C ASN A 68 -8.01 -5.64 6.82
N ALA A 69 -8.73 -6.65 6.35
CA ALA A 69 -10.12 -6.48 5.86
C ALA A 69 -11.04 -5.73 6.85
N PRO A 70 -10.87 -5.81 8.20
CA PRO A 70 -11.65 -5.00 9.14
C PRO A 70 -11.56 -3.48 8.90
N LEU A 71 -10.51 -2.98 8.24
CA LEU A 71 -10.39 -1.56 7.88
C LEU A 71 -11.47 -1.12 6.89
N GLU A 72 -12.02 -2.02 6.07
CA GLU A 72 -13.09 -1.74 5.10
C GLU A 72 -14.40 -1.27 5.76
N LYS A 73 -14.55 -1.47 7.09
CA LYS A 73 -15.65 -0.90 7.89
C LYS A 73 -15.49 0.59 8.16
N SER A 74 -14.25 1.06 8.19
CA SER A 74 -13.88 2.40 8.64
C SER A 74 -13.29 3.28 7.54
N PHE A 75 -12.87 2.66 6.45
CA PHE A 75 -12.31 3.30 5.26
C PHE A 75 -12.93 2.70 4.00
N THR A 76 -12.91 3.46 2.91
CA THR A 76 -13.01 2.91 1.56
C THR A 76 -11.59 2.59 1.10
N VAL A 77 -11.22 1.30 1.22
CA VAL A 77 -9.84 0.84 0.96
C VAL A 77 -9.64 0.60 -0.53
N VAL A 78 -8.57 1.17 -1.06
CA VAL A 78 -8.14 1.02 -2.46
C VAL A 78 -6.87 0.17 -2.51
N TYR A 79 -7.00 -1.01 -3.05
CA TYR A 79 -5.93 -1.96 -3.31
C TYR A 79 -5.46 -1.75 -4.74
N TRP A 80 -4.19 -1.45 -4.91
CA TRP A 80 -3.63 -1.17 -6.23
C TRP A 80 -2.39 -2.01 -6.47
N ASP A 81 -2.43 -2.82 -7.50
CA ASP A 81 -1.23 -3.44 -8.04
C ASP A 81 -0.54 -2.41 -8.94
N GLN A 82 0.54 -1.82 -8.46
CA GLN A 82 1.29 -0.79 -9.17
C GLN A 82 1.86 -1.33 -10.49
N ARG A 83 2.27 -0.44 -11.39
CA ARG A 83 3.00 -0.77 -12.63
C ARG A 83 4.05 -1.85 -12.39
N GLY A 84 3.97 -2.95 -13.16
CA GLY A 84 4.92 -4.06 -13.06
C GLY A 84 4.72 -5.00 -11.85
N ALA A 85 3.67 -4.82 -11.06
CA ALA A 85 3.35 -5.67 -9.92
C ALA A 85 2.10 -6.52 -10.16
N GLY A 86 2.02 -7.66 -9.47
CA GLY A 86 0.83 -8.47 -9.36
C GLY A 86 0.08 -8.67 -10.69
N LYS A 87 -1.21 -8.36 -10.69
CA LYS A 87 -2.08 -8.45 -11.87
C LYS A 87 -1.85 -7.35 -12.91
N SER A 88 -1.18 -6.25 -12.52
CA SER A 88 -0.76 -5.19 -13.43
C SER A 88 0.51 -5.54 -14.23
N PHE A 89 1.20 -6.61 -13.86
CA PHE A 89 2.39 -7.02 -14.59
C PHE A 89 2.06 -7.50 -16.01
N ASP A 90 2.81 -6.99 -16.99
CA ASP A 90 2.81 -7.44 -18.38
C ASP A 90 4.25 -7.45 -18.92
N ARG A 91 4.56 -8.45 -19.76
CA ARG A 91 5.90 -8.58 -20.36
C ARG A 91 6.22 -7.46 -21.37
N GLY A 92 5.19 -6.79 -21.88
CA GLY A 92 5.30 -5.67 -22.81
C GLY A 92 5.59 -4.33 -22.13
N ILE A 93 5.65 -4.24 -20.79
CA ILE A 93 5.97 -2.99 -20.09
C ILE A 93 7.37 -2.51 -20.48
N PRO A 94 7.50 -1.31 -21.07
CA PRO A 94 8.81 -0.77 -21.41
C PRO A 94 9.64 -0.51 -20.16
N ARG A 95 10.88 -1.01 -20.12
CA ARG A 95 11.78 -0.72 -18.99
C ARG A 95 12.01 0.78 -18.77
N SER A 96 11.99 1.56 -19.83
CA SER A 96 12.11 3.03 -19.78
C SER A 96 10.96 3.72 -19.05
N SER A 97 9.81 3.05 -18.90
CA SER A 97 8.67 3.57 -18.13
C SER A 97 8.71 3.19 -16.64
N MET A 98 9.71 2.40 -16.23
CA MET A 98 9.89 1.99 -14.83
C MET A 98 10.78 3.02 -14.11
N THR A 99 10.25 4.22 -13.88
CA THR A 99 10.92 5.34 -13.22
C THR A 99 10.10 5.84 -12.04
N VAL A 100 10.75 6.39 -11.02
CA VAL A 100 10.07 6.99 -9.86
C VAL A 100 9.05 8.03 -10.30
N GLU A 101 9.40 8.85 -11.28
CA GLU A 101 8.52 9.88 -11.83
C GLU A 101 7.25 9.30 -12.46
N GLN A 102 7.38 8.20 -13.21
CA GLN A 102 6.21 7.54 -13.80
C GLN A 102 5.30 6.93 -12.72
N PHE A 103 5.85 6.38 -11.65
CA PHE A 103 5.04 5.86 -10.55
C PHE A 103 4.29 6.97 -9.81
N ILE A 104 4.89 8.17 -9.69
CA ILE A 104 4.20 9.34 -9.13
C ILE A 104 3.06 9.78 -10.04
N ALA A 105 3.27 9.81 -11.36
CA ALA A 105 2.24 10.15 -12.34
C ALA A 105 1.10 9.11 -12.34
N ASP A 106 1.43 7.81 -12.30
CA ASP A 106 0.44 6.74 -12.18
C ASP A 106 -0.41 6.88 -10.91
N LEU A 107 0.22 7.22 -9.79
CA LEU A 107 -0.49 7.45 -8.53
C LEU A 107 -1.40 8.67 -8.60
N ASP A 108 -1.00 9.73 -9.32
CA ASP A 108 -1.83 10.92 -9.49
C ASP A 108 -3.11 10.61 -10.30
N GLU A 109 -2.98 9.86 -11.40
CA GLU A 109 -4.13 9.39 -12.17
C GLU A 109 -5.05 8.48 -11.33
N LEU A 110 -4.48 7.57 -10.53
CA LEU A 110 -5.26 6.72 -9.62
C LEU A 110 -6.00 7.55 -8.57
N VAL A 111 -5.32 8.50 -7.91
CA VAL A 111 -5.92 9.35 -6.89
C VAL A 111 -7.10 10.13 -7.45
N ASP A 112 -6.97 10.71 -8.64
CA ASP A 112 -8.06 11.45 -9.27
C ASP A 112 -9.23 10.55 -9.67
N ALA A 113 -8.97 9.33 -10.17
CA ALA A 113 -10.00 8.35 -10.45
C ALA A 113 -10.75 7.92 -9.17
N VAL A 114 -10.01 7.66 -8.08
CA VAL A 114 -10.58 7.30 -6.77
C VAL A 114 -11.40 8.44 -6.20
N ARG A 115 -10.87 9.66 -6.16
CA ARG A 115 -11.58 10.84 -5.65
C ARG A 115 -12.91 11.06 -6.39
N THR A 116 -12.88 10.90 -7.70
CA THR A 116 -14.09 10.98 -8.54
C THR A 116 -15.05 9.84 -8.21
N ARG A 117 -14.56 8.60 -8.11
CA ARG A 117 -15.40 7.41 -7.88
C ARG A 117 -16.09 7.42 -6.53
N VAL A 118 -15.41 7.88 -5.48
CA VAL A 118 -15.94 7.87 -4.10
C VAL A 118 -16.50 9.21 -3.64
N GLY A 119 -16.36 10.25 -4.45
CA GLY A 119 -16.93 11.55 -4.13
C GLY A 119 -16.22 12.35 -3.04
N GLN A 120 -14.94 12.15 -2.88
CA GLN A 120 -14.14 12.84 -1.87
C GLN A 120 -13.07 13.73 -2.50
N ASN A 121 -12.75 14.86 -1.85
CA ASN A 121 -11.75 15.80 -2.37
C ASN A 121 -10.31 15.37 -2.08
N LYS A 122 -10.07 14.55 -1.05
CA LYS A 122 -8.76 14.07 -0.63
C LYS A 122 -8.80 12.58 -0.30
N VAL A 123 -7.61 11.97 -0.26
CA VAL A 123 -7.40 10.57 0.13
C VAL A 123 -6.41 10.47 1.29
N ALA A 124 -6.52 9.42 2.10
CA ALA A 124 -5.43 8.97 2.94
C ALA A 124 -4.51 8.06 2.12
N ILE A 125 -3.21 8.12 2.38
CA ILE A 125 -2.22 7.24 1.77
C ILE A 125 -1.55 6.41 2.86
N PHE A 126 -1.55 5.09 2.70
CA PHE A 126 -0.69 4.18 3.42
C PHE A 126 0.40 3.67 2.48
N GLY A 127 1.66 3.88 2.84
CA GLY A 127 2.81 3.39 2.06
C GLY A 127 3.66 2.43 2.88
N HIS A 128 3.95 1.24 2.32
CA HIS A 128 4.82 0.26 2.92
C HIS A 128 6.13 0.12 2.12
N SER A 129 7.28 0.14 2.81
CA SER A 129 8.59 -0.09 2.18
C SER A 129 8.82 0.84 0.97
N TRP A 130 9.01 0.34 -0.26
CA TRP A 130 9.02 1.15 -1.48
C TRP A 130 7.80 2.06 -1.57
N GLY A 131 6.61 1.55 -1.25
CA GLY A 131 5.38 2.35 -1.25
C GLY A 131 5.43 3.53 -0.28
N SER A 132 6.24 3.47 0.78
CA SER A 132 6.45 4.60 1.68
C SER A 132 7.25 5.73 1.03
N ALA A 133 8.24 5.40 0.20
CA ALA A 133 8.96 6.40 -0.56
C ALA A 133 8.07 7.04 -1.62
N LEU A 134 7.32 6.23 -2.38
CA LEU A 134 6.36 6.73 -3.36
C LEU A 134 5.32 7.65 -2.71
N GLY A 135 4.75 7.24 -1.57
CA GLY A 135 3.73 8.00 -0.86
C GLY A 135 4.22 9.35 -0.35
N VAL A 136 5.45 9.42 0.19
CA VAL A 136 6.07 10.68 0.64
C VAL A 136 6.33 11.61 -0.54
N LEU A 137 6.92 11.11 -1.63
CA LEU A 137 7.20 11.91 -2.83
C LEU A 137 5.90 12.44 -3.47
N TYR A 138 4.86 11.63 -3.49
CA TYR A 138 3.55 12.05 -3.97
C TYR A 138 2.90 13.09 -3.05
N ALA A 139 2.90 12.86 -1.75
CA ALA A 139 2.27 13.76 -0.77
C ALA A 139 2.95 15.14 -0.71
N GLU A 140 4.26 15.19 -0.95
CA GLU A 140 5.00 16.46 -1.09
C GLU A 140 4.56 17.23 -2.34
N ARG A 141 4.43 16.53 -3.48
CA ARG A 141 4.08 17.15 -4.77
C ARG A 141 2.62 17.56 -4.86
N PHE A 142 1.70 16.80 -4.25
CA PHE A 142 0.25 16.98 -4.36
C PHE A 142 -0.44 17.09 -2.98
N PRO A 143 -0.04 18.04 -2.13
CA PRO A 143 -0.57 18.16 -0.76
C PRO A 143 -2.07 18.44 -0.71
N ASP A 144 -2.62 19.03 -1.76
CA ASP A 144 -4.06 19.33 -1.86
C ASP A 144 -4.91 18.08 -2.11
N LYS A 145 -4.32 16.98 -2.57
CA LYS A 145 -5.01 15.70 -2.80
C LYS A 145 -4.89 14.73 -1.63
N VAL A 146 -3.96 14.97 -0.68
CA VAL A 146 -3.69 14.07 0.44
C VAL A 146 -4.21 14.64 1.75
N ALA A 147 -5.09 13.87 2.41
CA ALA A 147 -5.62 14.22 3.73
C ALA A 147 -4.64 13.85 4.84
N THR A 148 -4.03 12.67 4.74
CA THR A 148 -3.19 12.05 5.77
C THR A 148 -2.21 11.09 5.14
N TYR A 149 -1.00 11.04 5.64
CA TYR A 149 0.01 10.07 5.22
C TYR A 149 0.39 9.12 6.36
N VAL A 150 0.46 7.82 6.05
CA VAL A 150 0.91 6.77 6.96
C VAL A 150 2.03 5.98 6.30
N GLY A 151 3.21 5.96 6.91
CA GLY A 151 4.35 5.17 6.45
C GLY A 151 4.64 3.98 7.36
N SER A 152 4.87 2.81 6.79
CA SER A 152 5.32 1.59 7.48
C SER A 152 6.54 1.02 6.77
N GLY A 153 7.52 0.51 7.53
CA GLY A 153 8.83 0.22 6.93
C GLY A 153 9.34 1.45 6.17
N GLN A 154 9.25 2.63 6.81
CA GLN A 154 9.42 3.93 6.18
C GLN A 154 10.85 4.16 5.73
N ILE A 155 11.05 4.36 4.44
CA ILE A 155 12.36 4.74 3.88
C ILE A 155 12.65 6.19 4.27
N GLY A 156 13.81 6.41 4.92
CA GLY A 156 14.35 7.75 5.17
C GLY A 156 15.60 8.01 4.33
N ASP A 157 16.63 7.20 4.54
CA ASP A 157 17.90 7.21 3.79
C ASP A 157 18.18 5.78 3.33
N TRP A 158 17.95 5.51 2.05
CA TRP A 158 18.15 4.15 1.51
C TRP A 158 19.61 3.69 1.65
N PRO A 159 20.65 4.44 1.21
CA PRO A 159 22.04 4.04 1.38
C PRO A 159 22.44 3.70 2.83
N ALA A 160 22.01 4.53 3.78
CA ALA A 160 22.28 4.27 5.20
C ALA A 160 21.56 3.01 5.69
N GLY A 161 20.27 2.84 5.31
CA GLY A 161 19.48 1.66 5.64
C GLY A 161 20.08 0.38 5.10
N GLU A 162 20.54 0.36 3.86
CA GLU A 162 21.24 -0.79 3.27
C GLU A 162 22.50 -1.18 4.04
N SER A 163 23.27 -0.18 4.48
CA SER A 163 24.50 -0.42 5.25
C SER A 163 24.20 -1.06 6.60
N LEU A 164 23.18 -0.57 7.32
CA LEU A 164 22.72 -1.13 8.59
C LEU A 164 22.17 -2.55 8.42
N SER A 165 21.31 -2.75 7.42
CA SER A 165 20.70 -4.05 7.11
C SER A 165 21.75 -5.10 6.75
N TYR A 166 22.77 -4.73 5.95
CA TYR A 166 23.87 -5.63 5.60
C TYR A 166 24.73 -5.97 6.82
N ALA A 167 25.07 -4.99 7.65
CA ALA A 167 25.85 -5.20 8.88
C ALA A 167 25.11 -6.15 9.83
N PHE A 168 23.79 -5.96 10.01
CA PHE A 168 22.97 -6.83 10.83
C PHE A 168 22.98 -8.28 10.34
N VAL A 169 22.65 -8.51 9.05
CA VAL A 169 22.55 -9.88 8.53
C VAL A 169 23.89 -10.61 8.56
N LEU A 170 24.99 -9.89 8.35
CA LEU A 170 26.34 -10.46 8.44
C LEU A 170 26.69 -10.86 9.89
N ALA A 171 26.39 -10.00 10.86
CA ALA A 171 26.60 -10.27 12.29
C ALA A 171 25.77 -11.47 12.76
N GLU A 172 24.49 -11.54 12.38
CA GLU A 172 23.61 -12.65 12.72
C GLU A 172 24.05 -13.97 12.06
N ALA A 173 24.49 -13.94 10.80
CA ALA A 173 25.06 -15.11 10.15
C ALA A 173 26.32 -15.61 10.88
N GLN A 174 27.12 -14.71 11.44
CA GLN A 174 28.29 -15.04 12.25
C GLN A 174 27.88 -15.61 13.60
N ARG A 175 26.96 -14.99 14.32
CA ARG A 175 26.41 -15.45 15.61
C ARG A 175 25.83 -16.87 15.51
N LEU A 176 25.13 -17.16 14.41
CA LEU A 176 24.52 -18.46 14.13
C LEU A 176 25.52 -19.49 13.53
N ASN A 177 26.79 -19.15 13.36
CA ASN A 177 27.80 -19.99 12.68
C ASN A 177 27.35 -20.45 11.28
N ASN A 178 26.57 -19.65 10.56
CA ASN A 178 26.05 -19.99 9.25
C ASN A 178 27.15 -19.83 8.18
N ARG A 179 27.96 -20.86 7.97
CA ARG A 179 29.12 -20.83 7.05
C ARG A 179 28.70 -20.48 5.61
N LYS A 180 27.55 -20.98 5.14
CA LYS A 180 27.03 -20.69 3.79
C LYS A 180 26.62 -19.23 3.67
N GLY A 181 25.84 -18.71 4.63
CA GLY A 181 25.45 -17.31 4.70
C GLY A 181 26.65 -16.38 4.72
N LEU A 182 27.63 -16.65 5.60
CA LEU A 182 28.86 -15.87 5.68
C LEU A 182 29.61 -15.84 4.36
N LYS A 183 29.74 -17.01 3.68
CA LYS A 183 30.41 -17.07 2.38
C LYS A 183 29.74 -16.23 1.32
N GLU A 184 28.39 -16.32 1.20
CA GLU A 184 27.62 -15.61 0.19
C GLU A 184 27.53 -14.10 0.48
N LEU A 185 27.33 -13.71 1.76
CA LEU A 185 27.29 -12.30 2.17
C LEU A 185 28.65 -11.61 1.98
N ARG A 186 29.74 -12.26 2.35
CA ARG A 186 31.10 -11.73 2.11
C ARG A 186 31.43 -11.62 0.63
N ALA A 187 30.90 -12.53 -0.20
CA ALA A 187 31.13 -12.50 -1.66
C ALA A 187 30.44 -11.32 -2.34
N ILE A 188 29.27 -10.87 -1.85
CA ILE A 188 28.61 -9.66 -2.38
C ILE A 188 29.21 -8.37 -1.83
N GLY A 189 29.90 -8.43 -0.67
CA GLY A 189 30.50 -7.26 -0.01
C GLY A 189 29.50 -6.29 0.59
N PRO A 190 29.97 -5.16 1.16
CA PRO A 190 29.11 -4.10 1.66
C PRO A 190 28.41 -3.32 0.53
N PRO A 191 27.28 -2.61 0.83
CA PRO A 191 26.66 -1.70 -0.13
C PRO A 191 27.64 -0.61 -0.65
N PRO A 192 27.36 -0.03 -1.85
CA PRO A 192 26.12 -0.14 -2.63
C PRO A 192 26.01 -1.46 -3.39
N HIS A 193 24.82 -2.08 -3.30
CA HIS A 193 24.53 -3.35 -3.94
C HIS A 193 23.95 -3.16 -5.35
N SER A 194 24.24 -4.10 -6.26
CA SER A 194 23.42 -4.33 -7.43
C SER A 194 22.08 -4.95 -7.00
N ALA A 195 21.03 -4.90 -7.84
CA ALA A 195 19.76 -5.58 -7.56
C ALA A 195 19.97 -7.09 -7.25
N ARG A 196 20.91 -7.74 -7.92
CA ARG A 196 21.27 -9.15 -7.66
C ARG A 196 21.91 -9.35 -6.29
N SER A 197 22.84 -8.49 -5.90
CA SER A 197 23.50 -8.55 -4.59
C SER A 197 22.51 -8.25 -3.46
N LEU A 198 21.65 -7.25 -3.66
CA LEU A 198 20.54 -6.96 -2.75
C LEU A 198 19.66 -8.20 -2.55
N TRP A 199 19.27 -8.87 -3.64
CA TRP A 199 18.46 -10.08 -3.54
C TRP A 199 19.12 -11.15 -2.67
N THR A 200 20.44 -11.36 -2.85
CA THR A 200 21.20 -12.32 -2.02
C THR A 200 21.15 -11.93 -0.55
N GLN A 201 21.38 -10.66 -0.23
CA GLN A 201 21.32 -10.15 1.14
C GLN A 201 19.91 -10.31 1.74
N ARG A 202 18.85 -9.94 1.01
CA ARG A 202 17.44 -10.05 1.46
C ARG A 202 17.03 -11.51 1.69
N MET A 203 17.47 -12.42 0.85
CA MET A 203 17.22 -13.86 1.04
C MET A 203 17.89 -14.40 2.32
N TRP A 204 19.05 -13.90 2.69
CA TRP A 204 19.68 -14.29 3.95
C TRP A 204 19.01 -13.61 5.15
N LEU A 205 18.65 -12.35 5.04
CA LEU A 205 17.90 -11.65 6.07
C LEU A 205 16.56 -12.39 6.36
N GLN A 206 15.78 -12.71 5.34
CA GLN A 206 14.53 -13.46 5.50
C GLN A 206 14.73 -14.82 6.16
N ARG A 207 15.80 -15.56 5.81
CA ARG A 207 16.10 -16.86 6.43
C ARG A 207 16.46 -16.73 7.89
N ILE A 208 17.14 -15.67 8.25
CA ILE A 208 17.59 -15.40 9.62
C ILE A 208 16.41 -14.90 10.47
N GLU A 209 15.65 -13.93 9.98
CA GLU A 209 14.46 -13.42 10.65
C GLU A 209 13.31 -14.43 10.67
N GLY A 210 13.13 -15.22 9.64
CA GLY A 210 12.10 -16.28 9.56
C GLY A 210 12.27 -17.35 10.63
N HIS A 211 13.44 -17.46 11.25
CA HIS A 211 13.62 -18.24 12.48
C HIS A 211 13.14 -17.51 13.74
N LEU A 212 13.04 -16.18 13.67
CA LEU A 212 12.61 -15.33 14.80
C LEU A 212 11.10 -15.03 14.74
N THR A 213 10.56 -14.89 13.55
CA THR A 213 9.11 -14.72 13.32
C THR A 213 8.57 -15.99 12.66
N ALA A 214 7.62 -16.69 13.24
CA ALA A 214 7.11 -18.00 12.79
C ALA A 214 6.45 -18.02 11.38
N ARG A 215 7.00 -17.28 10.41
CA ARG A 215 6.50 -17.18 9.03
C ARG A 215 7.10 -18.27 8.14
N SER A 216 6.39 -19.36 8.06
CA SER A 216 6.66 -20.38 7.06
C SER A 216 6.17 -19.90 5.67
N VAL A 217 6.95 -20.11 4.62
CA VAL A 217 6.54 -19.95 3.21
C VAL A 217 5.21 -20.66 2.91
N TRP A 218 4.89 -21.72 3.64
CA TRP A 218 3.62 -22.44 3.59
C TRP A 218 2.42 -21.59 4.03
N ASN A 219 2.58 -20.77 5.06
CA ASN A 219 1.49 -19.89 5.50
C ASN A 219 1.22 -18.81 4.46
N LEU A 220 2.26 -18.26 3.83
CA LEU A 220 2.10 -17.26 2.78
C LEU A 220 1.37 -17.83 1.56
N SER A 221 1.72 -19.05 1.09
CA SER A 221 1.03 -19.66 -0.04
C SER A 221 -0.44 -20.00 0.27
N ARG A 222 -0.76 -20.40 1.50
CA ARG A 222 -2.16 -20.63 1.93
C ARG A 222 -2.96 -19.34 1.97
N ILE A 223 -2.37 -18.24 2.44
CA ILE A 223 -3.00 -16.91 2.42
C ILE A 223 -3.23 -16.48 0.99
N LEU A 224 -2.20 -16.54 0.13
CA LEU A 224 -2.29 -16.14 -1.27
C LEU A 224 -3.37 -16.93 -2.06
N LEU A 225 -3.62 -18.20 -1.71
CA LEU A 225 -4.61 -19.03 -2.36
C LEU A 225 -5.97 -19.04 -1.65
N GLY A 226 -6.06 -18.51 -0.44
CA GLY A 226 -7.26 -18.48 0.38
C GLY A 226 -8.16 -17.26 0.16
N GLU A 227 -7.62 -16.20 -0.42
CA GLU A 227 -8.40 -14.98 -0.65
C GLU A 227 -9.22 -15.08 -1.94
N PRO A 228 -10.50 -14.67 -1.92
CA PRO A 228 -11.41 -14.79 -3.07
C PRO A 228 -10.89 -14.12 -4.34
N GLU A 229 -10.14 -13.03 -4.17
CA GLU A 229 -9.57 -12.23 -5.26
C GLU A 229 -8.26 -12.78 -5.81
N SER A 230 -7.71 -13.81 -5.18
CA SER A 230 -6.42 -14.41 -5.53
C SER A 230 -6.58 -15.65 -6.41
N SER A 231 -5.57 -15.91 -7.22
CA SER A 231 -5.51 -17.08 -8.09
C SER A 231 -4.12 -17.73 -8.09
N VAL A 232 -4.03 -18.98 -8.56
CA VAL A 232 -2.73 -19.64 -8.75
C VAL A 232 -1.81 -18.85 -9.70
N LEU A 233 -2.40 -18.08 -10.63
CA LEU A 233 -1.65 -17.23 -11.55
C LEU A 233 -0.92 -16.09 -10.81
N ASP A 234 -1.41 -15.66 -9.65
CA ASP A 234 -0.77 -14.60 -8.85
C ASP A 234 0.58 -15.06 -8.29
N LEU A 235 0.77 -16.36 -8.06
CA LEU A 235 2.09 -16.93 -7.74
C LEU A 235 3.09 -16.79 -8.88
N LEU A 236 2.62 -16.80 -10.14
CA LEU A 236 3.47 -16.60 -11.32
C LEU A 236 3.85 -15.12 -11.49
N ASN A 237 3.09 -14.20 -10.90
CA ASN A 237 3.33 -12.75 -10.95
C ASN A 237 4.54 -12.29 -10.12
N MET A 238 5.15 -13.19 -9.33
CA MET A 238 6.48 -12.96 -8.74
C MET A 238 7.56 -12.58 -9.77
N ARG A 239 7.31 -12.85 -11.06
CA ARG A 239 8.17 -12.35 -12.16
C ARG A 239 8.14 -10.82 -12.25
N GLY A 240 6.98 -10.21 -11.98
CA GLY A 240 6.83 -8.76 -11.92
C GLY A 240 7.71 -8.12 -10.86
N PHE A 241 7.80 -8.71 -9.68
CA PHE A 241 8.67 -8.23 -8.61
C PHE A 241 10.14 -8.14 -9.06
N ARG A 242 10.67 -9.23 -9.65
CA ARG A 242 12.05 -9.24 -10.14
C ARG A 242 12.29 -8.22 -11.26
N PHE A 243 11.34 -8.12 -12.19
CA PHE A 243 11.39 -7.15 -13.28
C PHE A 243 11.43 -5.72 -12.75
N SER A 244 10.52 -5.38 -11.84
CA SER A 244 10.40 -4.03 -11.26
C SER A 244 11.61 -3.65 -10.42
N LEU A 245 12.09 -4.58 -9.58
CA LEU A 245 13.29 -4.37 -8.79
C LEU A 245 14.51 -4.10 -9.69
N ASP A 246 14.74 -4.94 -10.71
CA ASP A 246 15.87 -4.77 -11.65
C ASP A 246 15.76 -3.46 -12.45
N ALA A 247 14.55 -3.05 -12.84
CA ALA A 247 14.36 -1.85 -13.65
C ALA A 247 14.55 -0.56 -12.85
N MET A 248 14.08 -0.53 -11.60
CA MET A 248 14.02 0.68 -10.78
C MET A 248 15.21 0.82 -9.82
N TRP A 249 16.00 -0.23 -9.62
CA TRP A 249 17.03 -0.27 -8.57
C TRP A 249 18.01 0.90 -8.63
N THR A 250 18.40 1.32 -9.82
CA THR A 250 19.36 2.43 -10.00
C THR A 250 18.86 3.77 -9.45
N GLU A 251 17.55 4.01 -9.49
CA GLU A 251 16.94 5.21 -8.91
C GLU A 251 16.66 5.00 -7.41
N VAL A 252 15.96 3.93 -7.08
CA VAL A 252 15.47 3.65 -5.74
C VAL A 252 16.62 3.54 -4.72
N SER A 253 17.72 2.88 -5.10
CA SER A 253 18.88 2.70 -4.21
C SER A 253 19.61 3.98 -3.81
N LYS A 254 19.28 5.10 -4.44
CA LYS A 254 19.89 6.43 -4.18
C LYS A 254 18.97 7.36 -3.39
N LEU A 255 17.74 6.94 -3.10
CA LEU A 255 16.76 7.79 -2.44
C LEU A 255 17.22 8.16 -1.02
N ASN A 256 17.27 9.44 -0.75
CA ASN A 256 17.43 10.00 0.58
C ASN A 256 16.30 11.00 0.82
N LEU A 257 15.20 10.52 1.39
CA LEU A 257 14.00 11.33 1.61
C LEU A 257 14.21 12.39 2.67
N MET A 258 15.14 12.20 3.60
CA MET A 258 15.51 13.23 4.59
C MET A 258 16.02 14.50 3.91
N LYS A 259 16.65 14.36 2.73
CA LYS A 259 17.17 15.51 1.95
C LYS A 259 16.15 16.02 0.93
N ILE A 260 15.39 15.10 0.31
CA ILE A 260 14.49 15.44 -0.81
C ILE A 260 13.16 16.00 -0.29
N VAL A 261 12.61 15.44 0.80
CA VAL A 261 11.32 15.83 1.38
C VAL A 261 11.49 16.12 2.87
N PRO A 262 12.01 17.29 3.24
CA PRO A 262 12.18 17.66 4.65
C PRO A 262 10.87 18.01 5.36
N GLY A 263 9.75 18.14 4.64
CA GLY A 263 8.46 18.49 5.22
C GLY A 263 7.27 18.04 4.38
N LEU A 264 6.13 17.83 5.06
CA LEU A 264 4.84 17.51 4.47
C LEU A 264 3.74 18.43 5.03
N GLN A 265 2.71 18.72 4.23
CA GLN A 265 1.64 19.67 4.59
C GLN A 265 0.39 19.02 5.22
N MET A 266 0.46 17.72 5.50
CA MET A 266 -0.62 16.97 6.12
C MET A 266 -0.13 16.24 7.38
N PRO A 267 -1.05 15.75 8.24
CA PRO A 267 -0.70 14.87 9.35
C PRO A 267 0.02 13.63 8.89
N VAL A 268 1.07 13.24 9.63
CA VAL A 268 1.96 12.13 9.32
C VAL A 268 1.99 11.11 10.45
N PHE A 269 1.87 9.85 10.09
CA PHE A 269 1.97 8.72 10.99
C PHE A 269 3.05 7.77 10.50
N PHE A 270 3.96 7.35 11.40
CA PHE A 270 4.87 6.24 11.12
C PHE A 270 4.53 5.06 12.00
N PHE A 271 4.24 3.92 11.38
CA PHE A 271 3.94 2.65 12.02
C PHE A 271 5.12 1.72 11.83
N LEU A 272 5.98 1.61 12.83
CA LEU A 272 7.28 0.95 12.73
C LEU A 272 7.35 -0.33 13.55
N GLY A 273 7.82 -1.41 12.92
CA GLY A 273 8.19 -2.63 13.63
C GLY A 273 9.50 -2.45 14.39
N ARG A 274 9.55 -2.93 15.64
CA ARG A 274 10.74 -2.84 16.48
C ARG A 274 11.92 -3.61 15.91
N HIS A 275 11.64 -4.69 15.19
CA HIS A 275 12.61 -5.61 14.64
C HIS A 275 12.70 -5.53 13.11
N ASP A 276 12.42 -4.36 12.55
CA ASP A 276 12.58 -4.14 11.11
C ASP A 276 14.07 -3.97 10.75
N HIS A 277 14.62 -4.96 10.10
CA HIS A 277 15.98 -4.94 9.55
C HIS A 277 16.01 -4.93 8.01
N TRP A 278 14.82 -4.92 7.38
CA TRP A 278 14.70 -4.69 5.92
C TRP A 278 14.84 -3.21 5.59
N VAL A 279 14.10 -2.38 6.31
CA VAL A 279 14.26 -0.94 6.37
C VAL A 279 14.52 -0.60 7.83
N PRO A 280 15.79 -0.58 8.26
CA PRO A 280 16.14 -0.44 9.67
C PRO A 280 15.42 0.72 10.33
N ALA A 281 14.76 0.43 11.45
CA ALA A 281 13.91 1.38 12.17
C ALA A 281 14.66 2.67 12.55
N GLU A 282 15.97 2.59 12.75
CA GLU A 282 16.84 3.72 13.05
C GLU A 282 16.77 4.81 11.97
N THR A 283 16.78 4.42 10.68
CA THR A 283 16.69 5.39 9.57
C THR A 283 15.29 5.98 9.44
N SER A 284 14.26 5.19 9.73
CA SER A 284 12.87 5.65 9.76
C SER A 284 12.63 6.67 10.88
N VAL A 285 13.18 6.40 12.09
CA VAL A 285 13.11 7.31 13.24
C VAL A 285 13.87 8.59 12.96
N ALA A 286 15.09 8.51 12.42
CA ALA A 286 15.86 9.68 12.05
C ALA A 286 15.11 10.59 11.07
N TYR A 287 14.40 9.97 10.09
CA TYR A 287 13.55 10.71 9.17
C TYR A 287 12.33 11.32 9.90
N PHE A 288 11.65 10.56 10.75
CA PHE A 288 10.53 11.05 11.55
C PHE A 288 10.90 12.26 12.38
N ASP A 289 12.04 12.22 13.06
CA ASP A 289 12.49 13.30 13.94
C ASP A 289 12.76 14.59 13.15
N GLY A 290 13.42 14.47 12.00
CA GLY A 290 13.76 15.62 11.15
C GLY A 290 12.60 16.13 10.27
N LEU A 291 11.55 15.33 10.04
CA LEU A 291 10.44 15.72 9.16
C LEU A 291 9.57 16.81 9.77
N ILE A 292 9.29 17.85 9.02
CA ILE A 292 8.36 18.92 9.41
C ILE A 292 6.95 18.57 8.92
N ALA A 293 5.96 18.57 9.82
CA ALA A 293 4.56 18.35 9.45
C ALA A 293 3.62 19.03 10.47
N PRO A 294 2.35 19.32 10.09
CA PRO A 294 1.36 19.92 11.01
C PRO A 294 1.15 19.12 12.29
N SER A 295 1.17 17.81 12.18
CA SER A 295 1.22 16.88 13.33
C SER A 295 1.92 15.60 12.91
N LYS A 296 2.63 14.98 13.87
CA LYS A 296 3.34 13.71 13.66
C LYS A 296 3.05 12.75 14.80
N ARG A 297 2.89 11.46 14.48
CA ARG A 297 2.77 10.40 15.47
C ARG A 297 3.56 9.17 15.05
N LEU A 298 4.42 8.69 15.94
CA LEU A 298 5.10 7.40 15.81
C LEU A 298 4.35 6.36 16.64
N VAL A 299 4.05 5.22 16.02
CA VAL A 299 3.45 4.05 16.68
C VAL A 299 4.41 2.87 16.52
N TRP A 300 4.90 2.36 17.65
CA TRP A 300 5.74 1.19 17.65
C TRP A 300 4.92 -0.10 17.67
N PHE A 301 5.35 -1.09 16.92
CA PHE A 301 4.86 -2.46 16.91
C PHE A 301 5.98 -3.34 17.46
N GLU A 302 5.84 -3.68 18.74
CA GLU A 302 6.95 -4.24 19.54
C GLU A 302 7.31 -5.68 19.17
N ALA A 303 6.37 -6.44 18.62
CA ALA A 303 6.58 -7.81 18.18
C ALA A 303 6.75 -7.93 16.65
N SER A 304 6.80 -6.81 15.93
CA SER A 304 6.81 -6.78 14.48
C SER A 304 8.19 -6.54 13.89
N GLY A 305 8.43 -7.17 12.73
CA GLY A 305 9.48 -6.83 11.80
C GLY A 305 9.04 -5.81 10.77
N HIS A 306 9.31 -6.10 9.49
CA HIS A 306 9.09 -5.19 8.38
C HIS A 306 7.62 -4.90 8.09
N GLU A 307 6.69 -5.83 8.42
CA GLU A 307 5.27 -5.70 8.06
C GLU A 307 4.36 -5.72 9.30
N PRO A 308 4.25 -4.60 10.07
CA PRO A 308 3.38 -4.51 11.25
C PRO A 308 1.92 -4.87 10.97
N PHE A 309 1.41 -4.59 9.77
CA PHE A 309 0.06 -4.89 9.33
C PHE A 309 -0.23 -6.40 9.19
N VAL A 310 0.83 -7.22 9.20
CA VAL A 310 0.74 -8.69 9.17
C VAL A 310 1.14 -9.31 10.51
N ASP A 311 2.16 -8.74 11.19
CA ASP A 311 2.68 -9.30 12.44
C ASP A 311 1.77 -9.01 13.64
N GLU A 312 1.23 -7.79 13.71
CA GLU A 312 0.33 -7.32 14.77
C GLU A 312 -0.96 -6.70 14.17
N PRO A 313 -1.75 -7.45 13.35
CA PRO A 313 -2.84 -6.88 12.56
C PRO A 313 -3.95 -6.24 13.42
N ALA A 314 -4.24 -6.80 14.57
CA ALA A 314 -5.25 -6.23 15.47
C ALA A 314 -4.83 -4.84 15.98
N LYS A 315 -3.58 -4.68 16.40
CA LYS A 315 -3.02 -3.39 16.84
C LYS A 315 -2.91 -2.41 15.67
N PHE A 316 -2.50 -2.89 14.49
CA PHE A 316 -2.42 -2.07 13.28
C PHE A 316 -3.79 -1.51 12.90
N ASN A 317 -4.81 -2.37 12.82
CA ASN A 317 -6.17 -1.95 12.49
C ASN A 317 -6.74 -0.98 13.53
N ALA A 318 -6.53 -1.25 14.81
CA ALA A 318 -6.95 -0.35 15.89
C ALA A 318 -6.26 1.02 15.77
N ALA A 319 -4.95 1.08 15.54
CA ALA A 319 -4.21 2.33 15.38
C ALA A 319 -4.66 3.14 14.17
N MET A 320 -4.97 2.48 13.04
CA MET A 320 -5.55 3.12 11.86
C MET A 320 -6.91 3.77 12.17
N VAL A 321 -7.76 3.06 12.90
CA VAL A 321 -9.11 3.56 13.24
C VAL A 321 -9.05 4.64 14.33
N GLU A 322 -8.22 4.47 15.34
CA GLU A 322 -8.13 5.37 16.48
C GLU A 322 -7.40 6.69 16.15
N PHE A 323 -6.28 6.61 15.43
CA PHE A 323 -5.42 7.78 15.22
C PHE A 323 -5.53 8.38 13.82
N VAL A 324 -5.63 7.55 12.78
CA VAL A 324 -5.57 8.03 11.39
C VAL A 324 -6.94 8.46 10.89
N ARG A 325 -7.98 7.64 11.14
CA ARG A 325 -9.33 7.90 10.62
C ARG A 325 -9.90 9.26 11.04
N PRO A 326 -9.89 9.68 12.32
CA PRO A 326 -10.48 10.95 12.74
C PRO A 326 -9.87 12.14 12.00
N VAL A 327 -8.56 12.19 11.92
CA VAL A 327 -7.81 13.26 11.24
C VAL A 327 -8.06 13.25 9.73
N THR A 328 -8.23 12.06 9.14
CA THR A 328 -8.57 11.93 7.72
C THR A 328 -9.96 12.47 7.44
N VAL A 329 -10.95 12.10 8.26
CA VAL A 329 -12.35 12.56 8.11
C VAL A 329 -12.45 14.09 8.20
N GLU A 330 -11.74 14.72 9.13
CA GLU A 330 -11.73 16.19 9.26
C GLU A 330 -11.20 16.90 8.00
N ARG A 331 -10.35 16.23 7.24
CA ARG A 331 -9.67 16.81 6.06
C ARG A 331 -10.29 16.37 4.73
N CYS A 332 -11.12 15.33 4.75
CA CYS A 332 -11.91 14.90 3.60
C CYS A 332 -13.26 15.62 3.60
N SER A 333 -13.65 16.15 2.45
CA SER A 333 -14.97 16.76 2.24
C SER A 333 -15.59 16.19 0.97
N PRO A 334 -16.91 16.04 0.91
CA PRO A 334 -17.57 15.68 -0.34
C PRO A 334 -17.19 16.68 -1.45
N SER A 335 -16.83 16.16 -2.61
CA SER A 335 -16.53 17.01 -3.77
C SER A 335 -17.78 17.73 -4.25
N ALA A 336 -17.72 19.04 -4.43
CA ALA A 336 -18.85 19.86 -4.86
C ALA A 336 -19.49 19.38 -6.18
N SER A 337 -18.70 18.77 -7.07
CA SER A 337 -19.18 18.19 -8.33
C SER A 337 -20.05 16.93 -8.16
N ILE A 338 -19.99 16.29 -6.99
CA ILE A 338 -20.71 15.02 -6.71
C ILE A 338 -21.95 15.27 -5.88
N GLN A 339 -22.03 16.35 -5.10
CA GLN A 339 -23.29 16.76 -4.48
C GLN A 339 -24.39 16.97 -5.53
N ALA A 340 -24.04 17.39 -6.75
CA ALA A 340 -24.99 17.57 -7.85
C ALA A 340 -25.49 16.24 -8.46
N LEU A 341 -24.70 15.15 -8.37
CA LEU A 341 -25.08 13.84 -8.91
C LEU A 341 -25.85 12.95 -7.92
N TRP A 342 -25.89 13.34 -6.65
CA TRP A 342 -26.54 12.58 -5.56
C TRP A 342 -27.75 13.29 -4.94
N SER A 343 -28.27 14.36 -5.54
CA SER A 343 -29.57 14.85 -5.17
C SER A 343 -30.59 13.79 -5.63
N PRO A 344 -31.33 13.10 -4.74
CA PRO A 344 -32.41 12.22 -5.17
C PRO A 344 -33.41 13.08 -5.93
N GLU A 345 -33.74 12.71 -7.16
CA GLU A 345 -34.88 13.31 -7.83
C GLU A 345 -36.10 13.24 -6.89
N PRO A 346 -36.81 14.32 -6.69
CA PRO A 346 -38.03 14.26 -5.88
C PRO A 346 -38.94 13.22 -6.53
N VAL A 347 -39.30 12.19 -5.76
CA VAL A 347 -40.30 11.19 -6.16
C VAL A 347 -41.56 11.97 -6.54
N GLY A 348 -41.78 12.03 -7.84
CA GLY A 348 -42.96 12.76 -8.39
C GLY A 348 -44.20 12.22 -7.73
N GLU A 349 -44.97 13.11 -7.08
CA GLU A 349 -46.33 12.83 -6.63
C GLU A 349 -47.09 12.28 -7.83
N ALA A 350 -47.59 11.07 -7.72
CA ALA A 350 -48.48 10.48 -8.69
C ALA A 350 -49.74 11.35 -8.76
N ARG A 351 -49.88 12.15 -9.81
CA ARG A 351 -51.10 12.86 -10.12
C ARG A 351 -52.18 11.81 -10.34
N GLY A 352 -53.06 11.67 -9.34
CA GLY A 352 -54.27 10.89 -9.48
C GLY A 352 -55.10 11.43 -10.64
N SER A 353 -55.24 10.64 -11.69
CA SER A 353 -56.24 10.89 -12.76
C SER A 353 -57.60 10.53 -12.21
N ALA A 354 -58.37 11.52 -11.81
CA ALA A 354 -59.81 11.40 -11.65
C ALA A 354 -60.45 11.19 -13.05
N ALA A 355 -60.83 9.97 -13.35
CA ALA A 355 -61.68 9.69 -14.50
C ALA A 355 -63.13 9.97 -14.06
N GLY A 356 -63.64 11.06 -14.52
CA GLY A 356 -65.05 11.37 -14.43
C GLY A 356 -65.93 10.42 -15.28
N SER A 357 -66.88 9.83 -14.62
CA SER A 357 -67.97 9.13 -15.27
C SER A 357 -68.99 10.17 -15.89
N GLU A 358 -69.26 10.09 -17.15
CA GLU A 358 -70.52 10.46 -17.72
C GLU A 358 -70.88 9.60 -18.92
N ARG A 359 -71.99 8.89 -18.74
CA ARG A 359 -73.03 8.30 -19.62
C ARG A 359 -72.77 6.91 -20.15
#